data_cec14ec87fdc587679ef008ed737a68c
#
_entry.id   cec14ec87fdc587679ef008ed737a68c
#
_cell.length_a   1.000
_cell.length_b   1.000
_cell.length_c   1.000
_cell.angle_alpha   90.00
_cell.angle_beta   90.00
_cell.angle_gamma   90.00
#
_symmetry.space_group_name_H-M   'P 1'
#
loop_
_entity.id
_entity.type
_entity.pdbx_description
1 polymer ?
#
loop_
_entity_poly.entity_id
_entity_poly.type
_entity_poly.pdbx_seq_one_letter_code
_entity_poly.pdbx_strand_id
1 'polypeptide(L)'
;MSPNTSIRSAERGFTLLELMVVVALMALLGSFAIPAYTGYIDDARVGKAVTDIGRISLEIQRYQTNNDGLLPPDLATIGLGDLRDPWDRPYLYQPMEDDTPKNQKRRTASNVPLNTDYDLLSRGPDNRSNRRLNNSRAHDDIIRASNGAFIGRGDEL
;
A
#
# COMPACT_ATOMS: atom_id res chain seq x y z
N MET A 1 -24.76 41.80 -63.39
CA MET A 1 -23.73 42.23 -62.42
C MET A 1 -24.35 42.11 -61.06
N SER A 2 -24.14 41.01 -60.31
CA SER A 2 -24.71 40.81 -59.01
C SER A 2 -23.66 41.13 -57.95
N PRO A 3 -23.94 41.90 -56.90
CA PRO A 3 -22.98 42.15 -55.84
C PRO A 3 -22.86 40.94 -54.92
N ASN A 4 -21.66 40.46 -54.77
CA ASN A 4 -21.30 39.37 -53.85
C ASN A 4 -21.18 39.95 -52.43
N THR A 5 -22.18 39.74 -51.60
CA THR A 5 -22.20 40.16 -50.21
C THR A 5 -21.53 39.09 -49.38
N SER A 6 -20.25 39.22 -49.07
CA SER A 6 -19.54 38.39 -48.12
C SER A 6 -19.98 38.75 -46.72
N ILE A 7 -20.71 37.84 -46.07
CA ILE A 7 -21.06 37.93 -44.66
C ILE A 7 -19.79 37.63 -43.86
N ARG A 8 -19.14 38.63 -43.31
CA ARG A 8 -18.07 38.48 -42.33
C ARG A 8 -18.70 38.00 -41.02
N SER A 9 -18.54 36.72 -40.72
CA SER A 9 -18.82 36.19 -39.39
C SER A 9 -17.88 36.90 -38.39
N ALA A 10 -18.46 37.65 -37.46
CA ALA A 10 -17.70 38.26 -36.38
C ALA A 10 -17.18 37.14 -35.44
N GLU A 11 -15.91 36.85 -35.52
CA GLU A 11 -15.26 35.95 -34.54
C GLU A 11 -15.25 36.68 -33.20
N ARG A 12 -16.06 36.19 -32.26
CA ARG A 12 -16.09 36.64 -30.88
C ARG A 12 -14.90 36.03 -30.14
N GLY A 13 -13.91 36.83 -29.80
CA GLY A 13 -12.83 36.44 -28.91
C GLY A 13 -13.31 36.31 -27.45
N PHE A 14 -12.62 35.51 -26.68
CA PHE A 14 -12.85 35.38 -25.23
C PHE A 14 -12.50 36.67 -24.51
N THR A 15 -13.33 37.05 -23.53
CA THR A 15 -13.04 38.20 -22.66
C THR A 15 -12.06 37.79 -21.55
N LEU A 16 -11.28 38.74 -21.05
CA LEU A 16 -10.36 38.51 -19.93
C LEU A 16 -11.11 38.02 -18.68
N LEU A 17 -12.31 38.56 -18.42
CA LEU A 17 -13.18 38.18 -17.32
C LEU A 17 -13.63 36.70 -17.44
N GLU A 18 -14.02 36.28 -18.65
CA GLU A 18 -14.45 34.89 -18.91
C GLU A 18 -13.31 33.88 -18.65
N LEU A 19 -12.07 34.24 -19.05
CA LEU A 19 -10.90 33.43 -18.74
C LEU A 19 -10.63 33.36 -17.23
N MET A 20 -10.74 34.47 -16.51
CA MET A 20 -10.56 34.54 -15.05
C MET A 20 -11.59 33.67 -14.31
N VAL A 21 -12.86 33.69 -14.73
CA VAL A 21 -13.92 32.86 -14.14
C VAL A 21 -13.63 31.38 -14.38
N VAL A 22 -13.22 30.99 -15.58
CA VAL A 22 -12.88 29.57 -15.88
C VAL A 22 -11.74 29.08 -15.01
N VAL A 23 -10.65 29.86 -14.89
CA VAL A 23 -9.51 29.48 -14.03
C VAL A 23 -9.91 29.39 -12.56
N ALA A 24 -10.75 30.31 -12.07
CA ALA A 24 -11.24 30.25 -10.69
C ALA A 24 -12.10 29.00 -10.44
N LEU A 25 -12.97 28.63 -11.38
CA LEU A 25 -13.76 27.39 -11.28
C LEU A 25 -12.88 26.14 -11.34
N MET A 26 -11.87 26.09 -12.22
CA MET A 26 -10.91 24.97 -12.28
C MET A 26 -10.13 24.83 -10.97
N ALA A 27 -9.68 25.93 -10.38
CA ALA A 27 -8.99 25.92 -9.10
C ALA A 27 -9.89 25.41 -7.96
N LEU A 28 -11.17 25.82 -7.94
CA LEU A 28 -12.15 25.35 -6.99
C LEU A 28 -12.38 23.84 -7.11
N LEU A 29 -12.62 23.33 -8.31
CA LEU A 29 -12.82 21.91 -8.57
C LEU A 29 -11.56 21.08 -8.22
N GLY A 30 -10.37 21.59 -8.57
CA GLY A 30 -9.09 20.96 -8.25
C GLY A 30 -8.85 20.80 -6.75
N SER A 31 -9.33 21.76 -5.95
CA SER A 31 -9.18 21.74 -4.49
C SER A 31 -9.85 20.52 -3.82
N PHE A 32 -10.90 19.97 -4.41
CA PHE A 32 -11.60 18.77 -3.93
C PHE A 32 -11.12 17.51 -4.64
N ALA A 33 -10.80 17.58 -5.93
CA ALA A 33 -10.44 16.43 -6.73
C ALA A 33 -9.06 15.84 -6.34
N ILE A 34 -8.08 16.69 -6.05
CA ILE A 34 -6.71 16.25 -5.74
C ILE A 34 -6.65 15.40 -4.44
N PRO A 35 -7.20 15.84 -3.29
CA PRO A 35 -7.18 15.02 -2.07
C PRO A 35 -7.93 13.69 -2.22
N ALA A 36 -9.06 13.68 -2.91
CA ALA A 36 -9.81 12.45 -3.17
C ALA A 36 -8.99 11.46 -4.00
N TYR A 37 -8.33 11.95 -5.05
CA TYR A 37 -7.50 11.11 -5.92
C TYR A 37 -6.30 10.50 -5.19
N THR A 38 -5.61 11.27 -4.33
CA THR A 38 -4.49 10.74 -3.53
C THR A 38 -4.94 9.67 -2.55
N GLY A 39 -6.11 9.82 -1.92
CA GLY A 39 -6.70 8.78 -1.07
C GLY A 39 -6.93 7.47 -1.80
N TYR A 40 -7.53 7.49 -3.00
CA TYR A 40 -7.72 6.28 -3.81
C TYR A 40 -6.42 5.58 -4.19
N ILE A 41 -5.36 6.33 -4.48
CA ILE A 41 -4.04 5.77 -4.78
C ILE A 41 -3.47 5.06 -3.55
N ASP A 42 -3.61 5.65 -2.37
CA ASP A 42 -3.08 5.06 -1.13
C ASP A 42 -3.87 3.80 -0.75
N ASP A 43 -5.19 3.79 -0.87
CA ASP A 43 -6.01 2.59 -0.66
C ASP A 43 -5.66 1.48 -1.65
N ALA A 44 -5.43 1.81 -2.92
CA ALA A 44 -4.99 0.85 -3.94
C ALA A 44 -3.62 0.24 -3.61
N ARG A 45 -2.67 1.04 -3.08
CA ARG A 45 -1.36 0.55 -2.62
C ARG A 45 -1.50 -0.40 -1.43
N VAL A 46 -2.32 -0.05 -0.45
CA VAL A 46 -2.62 -0.92 0.69
C VAL A 46 -3.22 -2.25 0.20
N GLY A 47 -4.24 -2.21 -0.65
CA GLY A 47 -4.86 -3.40 -1.22
C GLY A 47 -3.87 -4.29 -1.99
N LYS A 48 -2.93 -3.67 -2.74
CA LYS A 48 -1.86 -4.40 -3.40
C LYS A 48 -0.92 -5.08 -2.39
N ALA A 49 -0.49 -4.37 -1.34
CA ALA A 49 0.39 -4.94 -0.31
C ALA A 49 -0.27 -6.11 0.42
N VAL A 50 -1.57 -6.01 0.75
CA VAL A 50 -2.36 -7.11 1.33
C VAL A 50 -2.37 -8.33 0.41
N THR A 51 -2.61 -8.12 -0.89
CA THR A 51 -2.61 -9.18 -1.90
C THR A 51 -1.23 -9.83 -2.04
N ASP A 52 -0.17 -9.04 -2.07
CA ASP A 52 1.20 -9.53 -2.16
C ASP A 52 1.59 -10.37 -0.93
N ILE A 53 1.23 -9.93 0.29
CA ILE A 53 1.45 -10.69 1.54
C ILE A 53 0.69 -12.02 1.50
N GLY A 54 -0.55 -12.02 1.02
CA GLY A 54 -1.33 -13.24 0.82
C GLY A 54 -0.64 -14.20 -0.15
N ARG A 55 -0.14 -13.68 -1.29
CA ARG A 55 0.62 -14.47 -2.26
C ARG A 55 1.91 -15.05 -1.67
N ILE A 56 2.69 -14.24 -0.96
CA ILE A 56 3.91 -14.69 -0.27
C ILE A 56 3.58 -15.81 0.71
N SER A 57 2.50 -15.66 1.49
CA SER A 57 2.05 -16.67 2.46
C SER A 57 1.70 -18.00 1.79
N LEU A 58 1.07 -17.98 0.61
CA LEU A 58 0.78 -19.18 -0.18
C LEU A 58 2.06 -19.88 -0.67
N GLU A 59 3.06 -19.13 -1.13
CA GLU A 59 4.33 -19.71 -1.56
C GLU A 59 5.14 -20.27 -0.38
N ILE A 60 5.07 -19.64 0.80
CA ILE A 60 5.66 -20.20 2.04
C ILE A 60 4.97 -21.51 2.39
N GLN A 61 3.64 -21.56 2.36
CA GLN A 61 2.89 -22.80 2.63
C GLN A 61 3.22 -23.91 1.63
N ARG A 62 3.37 -23.57 0.34
CA ARG A 62 3.82 -24.52 -0.69
C ARG A 62 5.21 -25.07 -0.39
N TYR A 63 6.14 -24.20 0.02
CA TYR A 63 7.48 -24.61 0.43
C TYR A 63 7.42 -25.57 1.60
N GLN A 64 6.65 -25.26 2.66
CA GLN A 64 6.47 -26.13 3.82
C GLN A 64 5.93 -27.52 3.43
N THR A 65 4.93 -27.58 2.54
CA THR A 65 4.35 -28.84 2.06
C THR A 65 5.39 -29.73 1.38
N ASN A 66 6.36 -29.12 0.68
CA ASN A 66 7.40 -29.83 -0.07
C ASN A 66 8.68 -30.09 0.72
N ASN A 67 8.80 -29.57 1.96
CA ASN A 67 10.00 -29.62 2.78
C ASN A 67 9.68 -30.02 4.24
N ASP A 68 8.87 -31.06 4.43
CA ASP A 68 8.57 -31.67 5.74
C ASP A 68 8.09 -30.66 6.81
N GLY A 69 7.37 -29.61 6.39
CA GLY A 69 6.84 -28.56 7.28
C GLY A 69 7.83 -27.46 7.64
N LEU A 70 9.05 -27.50 7.10
CA LEU A 70 10.07 -26.49 7.38
C LEU A 70 9.73 -25.16 6.70
N LEU A 71 9.95 -24.06 7.41
CA LEU A 71 9.84 -22.71 6.85
C LEU A 71 11.03 -22.39 5.93
N PRO A 72 10.84 -21.62 4.84
CA PRO A 72 11.97 -21.13 4.05
C PRO A 72 12.84 -20.22 4.92
N PRO A 73 14.17 -20.24 4.78
CA PRO A 73 15.06 -19.38 5.56
C PRO A 73 14.89 -17.90 5.19
N ASP A 74 14.53 -17.62 3.93
CA ASP A 74 14.28 -16.29 3.39
C ASP A 74 13.33 -16.33 2.18
N LEU A 75 12.90 -15.16 1.72
CA LEU A 75 12.01 -15.05 0.54
C LEU A 75 12.73 -15.35 -0.78
N ALA A 76 14.06 -15.27 -0.83
CA ALA A 76 14.82 -15.57 -2.04
C ALA A 76 14.76 -17.08 -2.35
N THR A 77 14.74 -17.93 -1.32
CA THR A 77 14.62 -19.38 -1.44
C THR A 77 13.34 -19.81 -2.18
N ILE A 78 12.27 -19.03 -2.06
CA ILE A 78 10.99 -19.25 -2.76
C ILE A 78 10.82 -18.37 -4.02
N GLY A 79 11.93 -17.73 -4.49
CA GLY A 79 11.93 -16.91 -5.70
C GLY A 79 11.24 -15.53 -5.54
N LEU A 80 11.04 -15.05 -4.33
CA LEU A 80 10.37 -13.79 -4.03
C LEU A 80 11.29 -12.75 -3.35
N GLY A 81 12.61 -12.94 -3.35
CA GLY A 81 13.59 -12.04 -2.73
C GLY A 81 13.60 -10.62 -3.33
N ASP A 82 13.31 -10.51 -4.63
CA ASP A 82 13.28 -9.23 -5.36
C ASP A 82 11.91 -8.56 -5.37
N LEU A 83 10.89 -9.20 -4.77
CA LEU A 83 9.54 -8.62 -4.72
C LEU A 83 9.55 -7.34 -3.89
N ARG A 84 8.96 -6.28 -4.47
CA ARG A 84 8.83 -4.97 -3.84
C ARG A 84 7.38 -4.68 -3.50
N ASP A 85 7.20 -4.00 -2.38
CA ASP A 85 5.91 -3.48 -1.98
C ASP A 85 5.51 -2.26 -2.86
N PRO A 86 4.29 -1.75 -2.76
CA PRO A 86 3.83 -0.60 -3.55
C PRO A 86 4.57 0.72 -3.32
N TRP A 87 5.43 0.78 -2.32
CA TRP A 87 6.33 1.91 -2.03
C TRP A 87 7.79 1.62 -2.40
N ASP A 88 8.03 0.56 -3.25
CA ASP A 88 9.33 0.14 -3.78
C ASP A 88 10.33 -0.34 -2.72
N ARG A 89 9.84 -1.07 -1.70
CA ARG A 89 10.63 -1.62 -0.60
C ARG A 89 10.51 -3.13 -0.50
N PRO A 90 11.51 -3.83 0.05
CA PRO A 90 11.40 -5.26 0.27
C PRO A 90 10.38 -5.58 1.36
N TYR A 91 9.63 -6.66 1.17
CA TYR A 91 8.86 -7.27 2.25
C TYR A 91 9.80 -7.81 3.32
N LEU A 92 9.43 -7.63 4.57
CA LEU A 92 10.17 -8.18 5.70
C LEU A 92 9.56 -9.53 6.09
N TYR A 93 10.40 -10.56 6.07
CA TYR A 93 10.04 -11.90 6.47
C TYR A 93 10.98 -12.36 7.58
N GLN A 94 10.41 -12.96 8.63
CA GLN A 94 11.18 -13.53 9.72
C GLN A 94 10.53 -14.86 10.14
N PRO A 95 11.12 -16.00 9.78
CA PRO A 95 10.69 -17.30 10.30
C PRO A 95 10.91 -17.34 11.81
N MET A 96 10.05 -18.06 12.52
CA MET A 96 10.16 -18.27 13.96
C MET A 96 10.48 -19.71 14.24
N GLU A 97 11.54 -19.92 15.00
CA GLU A 97 11.89 -21.18 15.61
C GLU A 97 11.34 -21.22 17.04
N ASP A 98 11.28 -22.39 17.66
CA ASP A 98 10.73 -22.55 19.01
C ASP A 98 11.48 -21.72 20.05
N ASP A 99 12.78 -21.51 19.86
CA ASP A 99 13.67 -20.74 20.72
C ASP A 99 13.75 -19.25 20.33
N THR A 100 13.02 -18.79 19.29
CA THR A 100 13.02 -17.37 18.89
C THR A 100 12.63 -16.49 20.06
N PRO A 101 13.53 -15.58 20.52
CA PRO A 101 13.27 -14.74 21.68
C PRO A 101 12.03 -13.85 21.50
N LYS A 102 11.25 -13.69 22.57
CA LYS A 102 10.03 -12.86 22.53
C LYS A 102 10.25 -11.44 22.04
N ASN A 103 11.42 -10.84 22.29
CA ASN A 103 11.76 -9.49 21.84
C ASN A 103 12.02 -9.40 20.33
N GLN A 104 12.15 -10.51 19.63
CA GLN A 104 12.29 -10.57 18.18
C GLN A 104 10.95 -10.76 17.47
N LYS A 105 9.92 -11.29 18.15
CA LYS A 105 8.57 -11.48 17.62
C LYS A 105 7.78 -10.18 17.62
N ARG A 106 6.95 -9.96 16.60
CA ARG A 106 5.98 -8.84 16.61
C ARG A 106 4.86 -9.13 17.61
N ARG A 107 4.31 -8.08 18.24
CA ARG A 107 3.38 -8.21 19.37
C ARG A 107 2.27 -7.18 19.34
N THR A 108 1.13 -7.58 19.89
CA THR A 108 0.02 -6.68 20.22
C THR A 108 0.42 -5.66 21.29
N ALA A 109 -0.47 -4.70 21.56
CA ALA A 109 -0.36 -3.79 22.69
C ALA A 109 -0.23 -4.54 24.03
N SER A 110 -0.92 -5.67 24.19
CA SER A 110 -0.90 -6.54 25.36
C SER A 110 0.30 -7.48 25.43
N ASN A 111 1.32 -7.26 24.59
CA ASN A 111 2.57 -8.02 24.58
C ASN A 111 2.42 -9.51 24.17
N VAL A 112 1.34 -9.85 23.49
CA VAL A 112 1.10 -11.19 22.91
C VAL A 112 1.71 -11.23 21.50
N PRO A 113 2.46 -12.30 21.12
CA PRO A 113 2.96 -12.45 19.75
C PRO A 113 1.82 -12.43 18.73
N LEU A 114 2.05 -11.75 17.58
CA LEU A 114 1.06 -11.70 16.49
C LEU A 114 0.94 -13.04 15.77
N ASN A 115 2.08 -13.73 15.64
CA ASN A 115 2.17 -15.02 14.96
C ASN A 115 3.02 -15.98 15.79
N THR A 116 2.85 -17.28 15.55
CA THR A 116 3.65 -18.36 16.14
C THR A 116 4.58 -19.02 15.12
N ASP A 117 4.32 -18.82 13.82
CA ASP A 117 5.02 -19.43 12.70
C ASP A 117 6.07 -18.47 12.09
N TYR A 118 5.68 -17.34 11.55
CA TYR A 118 6.57 -16.33 10.97
C TYR A 118 5.91 -14.95 10.95
N ASP A 119 6.73 -13.90 11.02
CA ASP A 119 6.30 -12.53 10.75
C ASP A 119 6.54 -12.17 9.29
N LEU A 120 5.54 -11.54 8.66
CA LEU A 120 5.59 -11.03 7.29
C LEU A 120 4.88 -9.68 7.21
N LEU A 121 5.55 -8.69 6.63
CA LEU A 121 5.02 -7.33 6.57
C LEU A 121 5.65 -6.46 5.49
N SER A 122 4.95 -5.39 5.10
CA SER A 122 5.50 -4.17 4.48
C SER A 122 5.54 -3.06 5.52
N ARG A 123 6.54 -2.16 5.43
CA ARG A 123 6.68 -0.99 6.31
C ARG A 123 5.77 0.18 5.94
N GLY A 124 4.83 -0.02 5.03
CA GLY A 124 3.90 1.02 4.62
C GLY A 124 4.55 2.27 4.01
N PRO A 125 3.82 3.38 3.91
CA PRO A 125 4.27 4.60 3.25
C PRO A 125 5.41 5.33 3.98
N ASP A 126 5.49 5.29 5.32
CA ASP A 126 6.48 6.06 6.08
C ASP A 126 7.86 5.39 6.21
N ASN A 127 8.00 4.11 5.78
CA ASN A 127 9.20 3.27 5.89
C ASN A 127 9.68 3.07 7.33
N ARG A 128 8.84 3.27 8.29
CA ARG A 128 9.15 3.04 9.70
C ARG A 128 8.32 1.86 10.18
N SER A 129 8.85 1.14 11.14
CA SER A 129 8.14 0.01 11.72
C SER A 129 8.54 -0.17 13.17
N ASN A 130 7.67 -0.77 13.93
CA ASN A 130 7.96 -1.20 15.29
C ASN A 130 7.38 -2.59 15.53
N ARG A 131 8.07 -3.39 16.35
CA ARG A 131 7.57 -4.73 16.71
C ARG A 131 6.32 -4.71 17.60
N ARG A 132 6.03 -3.59 18.24
CA ARG A 132 4.81 -3.40 19.05
C ARG A 132 3.80 -2.58 18.26
N LEU A 133 2.59 -3.10 18.09
CA LEU A 133 1.53 -2.42 17.34
C LEU A 133 0.99 -1.15 18.02
N ASN A 134 1.16 -0.99 19.34
CA ASN A 134 0.79 0.24 20.02
C ASN A 134 1.73 1.43 19.75
N ASN A 135 2.79 1.22 19.00
CA ASN A 135 3.69 2.29 18.58
C ASN A 135 3.19 2.87 17.25
N SER A 136 3.07 4.20 17.17
CA SER A 136 2.56 4.89 15.97
C SER A 136 3.33 4.57 14.67
N ARG A 137 4.60 4.15 14.79
CA ARG A 137 5.42 3.72 13.64
C ARG A 137 5.02 2.37 13.05
N ALA A 138 4.11 1.66 13.69
CA ALA A 138 3.61 0.37 13.23
C ALA A 138 2.16 0.46 12.71
N HIS A 139 1.54 1.63 12.81
CA HIS A 139 0.14 1.81 12.45
C HIS A 139 -0.11 1.72 10.94
N ASP A 140 0.81 2.19 10.13
CA ASP A 140 0.74 2.14 8.67
C ASP A 140 1.45 0.93 8.05
N ASP A 141 2.08 0.06 8.88
CA ASP A 141 2.59 -1.24 8.44
C ASP A 141 1.45 -2.10 7.89
N ILE A 142 1.67 -2.79 6.78
CA ILE A 142 0.76 -3.84 6.32
C ILE A 142 1.31 -5.17 6.83
N ILE A 143 0.58 -5.80 7.72
CA ILE A 143 1.06 -6.94 8.49
C ILE A 143 0.20 -8.18 8.27
N ARG A 144 0.83 -9.34 8.43
CA ARG A 144 0.17 -10.62 8.66
C ARG A 144 0.09 -10.87 10.16
N ALA A 145 -1.08 -11.27 10.65
CA ALA A 145 -1.31 -11.57 12.05
C ALA A 145 -2.21 -12.79 12.24
N SER A 146 -2.25 -13.33 13.46
CA SER A 146 -3.05 -14.51 13.82
C SER A 146 -2.80 -15.69 12.88
N ASN A 147 -1.51 -15.93 12.55
CA ASN A 147 -1.07 -17.00 11.64
C ASN A 147 -1.74 -16.93 10.26
N GLY A 148 -2.03 -15.71 9.79
CA GLY A 148 -2.63 -15.46 8.48
C GLY A 148 -4.16 -15.30 8.49
N ALA A 149 -4.81 -15.38 9.63
CA ALA A 149 -6.24 -15.07 9.74
C ALA A 149 -6.55 -13.58 9.52
N PHE A 150 -5.54 -12.72 9.69
CA PHE A 150 -5.61 -11.29 9.41
C PHE A 150 -4.44 -10.87 8.52
N ILE A 151 -4.72 -10.08 7.48
CA ILE A 151 -3.74 -9.35 6.68
C ILE A 151 -4.33 -7.97 6.43
N GLY A 152 -3.69 -6.93 6.97
CA GLY A 152 -4.19 -5.55 6.89
C GLY A 152 -3.24 -4.57 7.55
N ARG A 153 -3.71 -3.35 7.77
CA ARG A 153 -2.93 -2.31 8.45
C ARG A 153 -2.78 -2.62 9.94
N GLY A 154 -1.66 -2.20 10.50
CA GLY A 154 -1.35 -2.42 11.91
C GLY A 154 -2.30 -1.72 12.88
N ASP A 155 -2.95 -0.62 12.48
CA ASP A 155 -3.93 0.12 13.27
C ASP A 155 -5.34 -0.49 13.23
N GLU A 156 -5.58 -1.49 12.39
CA GLU A 156 -6.87 -2.20 12.29
C GLU A 156 -6.94 -3.45 13.20
N LEU A 157 -5.85 -3.81 13.89
CA LEU A 157 -5.75 -4.98 14.77
C LEU A 157 -5.77 -4.54 16.24
#